data_16da4a096425d44b9ff90e46696d41cd
#
_entry.id   16da4a096425d44b9ff90e46696d41cd
#
_cell.length_a   1.000
_cell.length_b   1.000
_cell.length_c   1.000
_cell.angle_alpha   90.00
_cell.angle_beta   90.00
_cell.angle_gamma   90.00
#
_symmetry.space_group_name_H-M   'P 1'
#
loop_
_entity.id
_entity.type
_entity.pdbx_description
1 polymer ?
#
loop_
_entity_poly.entity_id
_entity_poly.type
_entity_poly.pdbx_seq_one_letter_code
_entity_poly.pdbx_strand_id
1 'polypeptide(L)'
;MLNCFSWENMAKNSIRALIFFLLSNPALAEINIPNVSELEMTGRINIDSDYFDGLFREDSNNSIMKGQLRRARFAINADMFNEWSAKLQLAINENKKSLIVKDFYLVYEGWNFADVKMGKFKEPFGLERITSSKNTVFIERSLMSNVFSLGRTTGINFNRNADWYTWNIGLYQVSKSPRLRQDGGLAITQRFTLSPLKIGNGFSHLGLAYSKRELDGAGYELKSNGGVFSGFNMLNTPILESDSLTQWGSEVAFGKDKWSIQAEYQAQEVTGIENSLNIEYKSYYTHVSYFISNDKRRYKNGRFVSVRPSSSSGALELTARYSVIENQSNWQFDELDKLSNKTIGINYYLNRDFKLMLNILELKSSLSEAISDQLSGQALSLRIQVNL
;
A
#
# COMPACT_ATOMS: atom_id res chain seq x y z
N MET A 1 0.44 -23.99 43.85
CA MET A 1 1.45 -23.66 42.82
C MET A 1 0.91 -24.14 41.44
N LEU A 2 0.17 -23.29 40.76
CA LEU A 2 -0.35 -23.56 39.42
C LEU A 2 0.57 -22.83 38.43
N ASN A 3 1.28 -23.59 37.58
CA ASN A 3 2.17 -23.10 36.57
C ASN A 3 1.37 -22.26 35.57
N CYS A 4 1.65 -20.96 35.48
CA CYS A 4 1.31 -20.10 34.38
C CYS A 4 2.08 -20.58 33.13
N PHE A 5 1.45 -21.42 32.33
CA PHE A 5 1.87 -21.66 30.95
C PHE A 5 1.67 -20.36 30.17
N SER A 6 2.76 -19.63 29.93
CA SER A 6 2.67 -18.32 29.30
C SER A 6 2.34 -18.47 27.82
N TRP A 7 1.25 -17.86 27.38
CA TRP A 7 0.84 -17.70 25.99
C TRP A 7 1.95 -17.13 25.09
N GLU A 8 2.91 -16.42 25.68
CA GLU A 8 4.08 -15.87 24.97
C GLU A 8 5.00 -16.96 24.37
N ASN A 9 5.18 -18.09 25.07
CA ASN A 9 5.99 -19.18 24.58
C ASN A 9 5.30 -19.97 23.44
N MET A 10 3.97 -20.07 23.48
CA MET A 10 3.20 -20.70 22.39
C MET A 10 3.25 -19.85 21.11
N ALA A 11 3.11 -18.53 21.20
CA ALA A 11 3.18 -17.64 20.03
C ALA A 11 4.58 -17.63 19.41
N LYS A 12 5.65 -17.61 20.22
CA LYS A 12 7.03 -17.68 19.74
C LYS A 12 7.34 -19.02 19.07
N ASN A 13 6.83 -20.12 19.61
CA ASN A 13 7.03 -21.45 19.04
C ASN A 13 6.21 -21.64 17.76
N SER A 14 5.00 -21.09 17.68
CA SER A 14 4.17 -21.14 16.47
C SER A 14 4.79 -20.30 15.32
N ILE A 15 5.39 -19.15 15.63
CA ILE A 15 6.09 -18.32 14.63
C ILE A 15 7.37 -19.04 14.16
N ARG A 16 8.15 -19.66 15.07
CA ARG A 16 9.34 -20.45 14.71
C ARG A 16 8.97 -21.68 13.90
N ALA A 17 7.90 -22.37 14.27
CA ALA A 17 7.39 -23.53 13.54
C ALA A 17 6.91 -23.14 12.14
N LEU A 18 6.23 -22.01 11.97
CA LEU A 18 5.79 -21.48 10.67
C LEU A 18 6.98 -21.11 9.78
N ILE A 19 7.98 -20.43 10.33
CA ILE A 19 9.22 -20.08 9.61
C ILE A 19 10.00 -21.34 9.23
N PHE A 20 10.12 -22.30 10.14
CA PHE A 20 10.81 -23.58 9.89
C PHE A 20 10.05 -24.42 8.86
N PHE A 21 8.71 -24.47 8.93
CA PHE A 21 7.87 -25.19 7.98
C PHE A 21 7.94 -24.57 6.57
N LEU A 22 8.03 -23.23 6.47
CA LEU A 22 8.19 -22.52 5.19
C LEU A 22 9.60 -22.68 4.57
N LEU A 23 10.62 -22.92 5.41
CA LEU A 23 12.00 -23.07 4.94
C LEU A 23 12.40 -24.53 4.67
N SER A 24 11.71 -25.52 5.24
CA SER A 24 12.13 -26.92 5.25
C SER A 24 11.38 -27.87 4.30
N ASN A 25 10.34 -27.41 3.60
CA ASN A 25 9.52 -28.29 2.76
C ASN A 25 9.45 -27.89 1.29
N PRO A 26 10.38 -28.33 0.43
CA PRO A 26 10.15 -28.34 -1.01
C PRO A 26 9.11 -29.42 -1.43
N ALA A 27 8.70 -30.29 -0.52
CA ALA A 27 7.82 -31.45 -0.79
C ALA A 27 6.31 -31.15 -0.78
N LEU A 28 5.87 -29.88 -0.67
CA LEU A 28 4.44 -29.52 -0.79
C LEU A 28 3.96 -29.44 -2.25
N ALA A 29 4.77 -29.92 -3.20
CA ALA A 29 4.51 -29.80 -4.64
C ALA A 29 3.42 -30.77 -5.18
N GLU A 30 2.91 -31.72 -4.41
CA GLU A 30 1.90 -32.68 -4.89
C GLU A 30 0.74 -32.88 -3.91
N ILE A 31 0.10 -31.80 -3.46
CA ILE A 31 -1.22 -31.95 -2.84
C ILE A 31 -2.24 -32.00 -3.99
N ASN A 32 -2.61 -33.18 -4.41
CA ASN A 32 -3.67 -33.36 -5.40
C ASN A 32 -5.03 -33.15 -4.74
N ILE A 33 -5.57 -31.94 -4.87
CA ILE A 33 -6.91 -31.62 -4.41
C ILE A 33 -7.86 -31.77 -5.61
N PRO A 34 -8.92 -32.57 -5.52
CA PRO A 34 -9.86 -32.69 -6.64
C PRO A 34 -10.37 -31.33 -7.11
N ASN A 35 -10.38 -31.13 -8.43
CA ASN A 35 -10.81 -29.90 -9.10
C ASN A 35 -9.93 -28.65 -8.85
N VAL A 36 -8.74 -28.78 -8.27
CA VAL A 36 -7.72 -27.73 -8.20
C VAL A 36 -6.65 -28.06 -9.23
N SER A 37 -6.51 -27.19 -10.24
CA SER A 37 -5.53 -27.37 -11.33
C SER A 37 -4.16 -26.83 -10.98
N GLU A 38 -4.08 -25.79 -10.15
CA GLU A 38 -2.84 -25.17 -9.69
C GLU A 38 -2.98 -24.68 -8.25
N LEU A 39 -1.97 -24.94 -7.42
CA LEU A 39 -1.86 -24.43 -6.05
C LEU A 39 -0.51 -23.76 -5.88
N GLU A 40 -0.52 -22.44 -5.72
CA GLU A 40 0.70 -21.64 -5.49
C GLU A 40 0.73 -21.13 -4.04
N MET A 41 1.83 -21.39 -3.35
CA MET A 41 2.10 -20.82 -2.03
C MET A 41 3.18 -19.75 -2.14
N THR A 42 2.96 -18.59 -1.53
CA THR A 42 3.91 -17.48 -1.54
C THR A 42 4.07 -16.90 -0.17
N GLY A 43 5.27 -16.44 0.13
CA GLY A 43 5.58 -15.77 1.38
C GLY A 43 6.26 -14.43 1.18
N ARG A 44 6.31 -13.62 2.23
CA ARG A 44 7.14 -12.43 2.26
C ARG A 44 7.47 -12.00 3.67
N ILE A 45 8.74 -11.65 3.87
CA ILE A 45 9.26 -11.07 5.11
C ILE A 45 9.93 -9.74 4.75
N ASN A 46 9.61 -8.68 5.49
CA ASN A 46 10.29 -7.40 5.44
C ASN A 46 10.76 -7.06 6.84
N ILE A 47 12.06 -6.81 6.98
CA ILE A 47 12.71 -6.33 8.20
C ILE A 47 13.19 -4.92 7.93
N ASP A 48 12.79 -3.98 8.76
CA ASP A 48 13.14 -2.57 8.65
C ASP A 48 14.00 -2.13 9.83
N SER A 49 14.87 -1.18 9.56
CA SER A 49 15.58 -0.39 10.57
C SER A 49 15.46 1.08 10.19
N ASP A 50 14.91 1.88 11.08
CA ASP A 50 14.69 3.31 10.89
C ASP A 50 15.51 4.09 11.90
N TYR A 51 16.29 5.07 11.43
CA TYR A 51 16.94 6.11 12.22
C TYR A 51 16.30 7.45 11.87
N PHE A 52 15.81 8.20 12.84
CA PHE A 52 15.05 9.43 12.59
C PHE A 52 15.11 10.43 13.74
N ASP A 53 14.85 11.70 13.39
CA ASP A 53 14.81 12.85 14.29
C ASP A 53 13.64 13.80 13.94
N GLY A 54 13.59 14.92 14.67
CA GLY A 54 12.64 16.01 14.44
C GLY A 54 11.20 15.56 14.45
N LEU A 55 10.42 15.94 13.45
CA LEU A 55 8.98 15.64 13.32
C LEU A 55 8.61 14.17 13.41
N PHE A 56 9.54 13.25 13.19
CA PHE A 56 9.25 11.82 13.33
C PHE A 56 9.15 11.34 14.79
N ARG A 57 9.31 12.25 15.74
CA ARG A 57 9.27 11.97 17.16
C ARG A 57 8.18 12.77 17.87
N GLU A 58 7.66 12.21 18.93
CA GLU A 58 6.81 12.90 19.90
C GLU A 58 7.60 13.91 20.74
N ASP A 59 8.87 13.60 21.00
CA ASP A 59 9.84 14.45 21.71
C ASP A 59 11.03 14.75 20.79
N SER A 60 11.21 16.01 20.38
CA SER A 60 12.11 16.45 19.32
C SER A 60 13.60 16.44 19.69
N ASN A 61 13.98 16.17 20.96
CA ASN A 61 15.32 16.49 21.47
C ASN A 61 16.45 15.50 21.16
N ASN A 62 16.17 14.28 20.64
CA ASN A 62 17.20 13.28 20.32
C ASN A 62 16.82 12.40 19.13
N SER A 63 17.79 11.87 18.39
CA SER A 63 17.56 10.86 17.37
C SER A 63 17.25 9.48 17.97
N ILE A 64 16.48 8.66 17.27
CA ILE A 64 16.12 7.30 17.68
C ILE A 64 16.39 6.31 16.56
N MET A 65 16.88 5.12 16.91
CA MET A 65 16.98 3.97 16.02
C MET A 65 15.97 2.89 16.44
N LYS A 66 15.15 2.42 15.50
CA LYS A 66 14.17 1.36 15.72
C LYS A 66 14.29 0.27 14.66
N GLY A 67 14.43 -0.97 15.12
CA GLY A 67 14.36 -2.17 14.28
C GLY A 67 13.01 -2.87 14.44
N GLN A 68 12.44 -3.42 13.36
CA GLN A 68 11.13 -4.07 13.40
C GLN A 68 10.89 -5.09 12.30
N LEU A 69 10.06 -6.07 12.57
CA LEU A 69 9.47 -6.94 11.56
C LEU A 69 8.29 -6.21 10.90
N ARG A 70 8.57 -5.48 9.84
CA ARG A 70 7.56 -4.63 9.18
C ARG A 70 6.43 -5.40 8.53
N ARG A 71 6.73 -6.57 7.93
CA ARG A 71 5.75 -7.46 7.31
C ARG A 71 6.21 -8.91 7.36
N ALA A 72 5.32 -9.77 7.83
CA ALA A 72 5.40 -11.19 7.56
C ALA A 72 4.05 -11.61 6.97
N ARG A 73 4.05 -12.17 5.77
CA ARG A 73 2.84 -12.55 5.04
C ARG A 73 3.01 -13.90 4.40
N PHE A 74 1.93 -14.64 4.37
CA PHE A 74 1.79 -15.90 3.67
C PHE A 74 0.52 -15.84 2.82
N ALA A 75 0.55 -16.40 1.61
CA ALA A 75 -0.62 -16.47 0.77
C ALA A 75 -0.69 -17.81 0.04
N ILE A 76 -1.91 -18.29 -0.15
CA ILE A 76 -2.26 -19.42 -0.99
C ILE A 76 -3.11 -18.87 -2.12
N ASN A 77 -2.75 -19.19 -3.35
CA ASN A 77 -3.55 -18.99 -4.55
C ASN A 77 -3.92 -20.40 -5.08
N ALA A 78 -5.16 -20.56 -5.51
CA ALA A 78 -5.64 -21.82 -6.08
C ALA A 78 -6.46 -21.52 -7.32
N ASP A 79 -6.17 -22.23 -8.42
CA ASP A 79 -6.99 -22.23 -9.64
C ASP A 79 -7.85 -23.48 -9.64
N MET A 80 -9.18 -23.32 -9.81
CA MET A 80 -10.18 -24.36 -9.59
C MET A 80 -11.19 -24.38 -10.74
N PHE A 81 -11.68 -25.56 -11.09
CA PHE A 81 -12.80 -25.71 -12.05
C PHE A 81 -12.63 -24.96 -13.38
N ASN A 82 -11.37 -24.75 -13.84
CA ASN A 82 -10.96 -24.02 -15.05
C ASN A 82 -11.31 -22.52 -15.11
N GLU A 83 -12.34 -22.06 -14.42
CA GLU A 83 -12.87 -20.68 -14.50
C GLU A 83 -12.85 -19.94 -13.17
N TRP A 84 -12.44 -20.60 -12.09
CA TRP A 84 -12.42 -20.03 -10.76
C TRP A 84 -10.98 -19.96 -10.21
N SER A 85 -10.66 -18.85 -9.58
CA SER A 85 -9.48 -18.76 -8.76
C SER A 85 -9.82 -18.25 -7.36
N ALA A 86 -9.01 -18.66 -6.38
CA ALA A 86 -9.16 -18.28 -4.99
C ALA A 86 -7.85 -17.74 -4.43
N LYS A 87 -7.96 -16.82 -3.48
CA LYS A 87 -6.81 -16.35 -2.73
C LYS A 87 -7.11 -16.20 -1.26
N LEU A 88 -6.24 -16.75 -0.43
CA LEU A 88 -6.14 -16.46 1.00
C LEU A 88 -4.77 -15.83 1.28
N GLN A 89 -4.74 -14.64 1.89
CA GLN A 89 -3.50 -14.03 2.39
C GLN A 89 -3.61 -13.70 3.86
N LEU A 90 -2.71 -14.22 4.64
CA LEU A 90 -2.53 -13.97 6.06
C LEU A 90 -1.34 -13.03 6.29
N ALA A 91 -1.38 -12.26 7.37
CA ALA A 91 -0.27 -11.45 7.83
C ALA A 91 -0.17 -11.52 9.36
N ILE A 92 1.06 -11.48 9.87
CA ILE A 92 1.32 -11.32 11.29
C ILE A 92 1.21 -9.83 11.62
N ASN A 93 0.45 -9.51 12.65
CA ASN A 93 0.46 -8.20 13.29
C ASN A 93 1.35 -8.29 14.53
N GLU A 94 2.56 -7.75 14.45
CA GLU A 94 3.54 -7.81 15.52
C GLU A 94 3.04 -7.10 16.78
N ASN A 95 2.42 -5.92 16.63
CA ASN A 95 1.92 -5.13 17.77
C ASN A 95 0.79 -5.82 18.53
N LYS A 96 -0.07 -6.58 17.84
CA LYS A 96 -1.20 -7.31 18.43
C LYS A 96 -0.91 -8.78 18.66
N LYS A 97 0.28 -9.27 18.26
CA LYS A 97 0.67 -10.70 18.32
C LYS A 97 -0.41 -11.62 17.73
N SER A 98 -1.06 -11.20 16.63
CA SER A 98 -2.22 -11.89 16.04
C SER A 98 -2.06 -12.08 14.53
N LEU A 99 -2.71 -13.11 14.00
CA LEU A 99 -2.87 -13.30 12.56
C LEU A 99 -4.04 -12.46 12.06
N ILE A 100 -3.83 -11.82 10.92
CA ILE A 100 -4.85 -10.99 10.25
C ILE A 100 -5.07 -11.52 8.84
N VAL A 101 -6.33 -11.77 8.48
CA VAL A 101 -6.73 -12.04 7.10
C VAL A 101 -6.62 -10.72 6.30
N LYS A 102 -5.70 -10.69 5.34
CA LYS A 102 -5.52 -9.54 4.43
C LYS A 102 -6.40 -9.67 3.21
N ASP A 103 -6.22 -10.73 2.43
CA ASP A 103 -7.04 -11.01 1.26
C ASP A 103 -7.72 -12.37 1.46
N PHE A 104 -9.02 -12.45 1.17
CA PHE A 104 -9.80 -13.67 1.09
C PHE A 104 -10.88 -13.45 0.05
N TYR A 105 -10.68 -13.98 -1.14
CA TYR A 105 -11.60 -13.76 -2.25
C TYR A 105 -11.60 -14.91 -3.26
N LEU A 106 -12.68 -14.97 -4.02
CA LEU A 106 -12.85 -15.79 -5.21
C LEU A 106 -12.89 -14.88 -6.45
N VAL A 107 -12.44 -15.39 -7.58
CA VAL A 107 -12.61 -14.77 -8.90
C VAL A 107 -13.24 -15.77 -9.82
N TYR A 108 -14.27 -15.35 -10.53
CA TYR A 108 -14.85 -16.07 -11.66
C TYR A 108 -14.39 -15.42 -12.96
N GLU A 109 -13.77 -16.19 -13.83
CA GLU A 109 -13.14 -15.75 -15.08
C GLU A 109 -13.86 -16.29 -16.34
N GLY A 110 -15.01 -16.96 -16.16
CA GLY A 110 -15.75 -17.61 -17.26
C GLY A 110 -16.51 -16.66 -18.18
N TRP A 111 -16.64 -15.36 -17.85
CA TRP A 111 -17.30 -14.39 -18.71
C TRP A 111 -16.33 -13.72 -19.67
N ASN A 112 -16.72 -13.63 -20.94
CA ASN A 112 -15.88 -12.99 -21.97
C ASN A 112 -15.70 -11.48 -21.81
N PHE A 113 -16.59 -10.80 -21.07
CA PHE A 113 -16.61 -9.34 -20.94
C PHE A 113 -16.02 -8.84 -19.62
N ALA A 114 -16.05 -9.63 -18.57
CA ALA A 114 -15.51 -9.25 -17.26
C ALA A 114 -15.22 -10.46 -16.37
N ASP A 115 -14.20 -10.35 -15.53
CA ASP A 115 -14.01 -11.22 -14.37
C ASP A 115 -14.81 -10.67 -13.20
N VAL A 116 -15.34 -11.55 -12.35
CA VAL A 116 -16.07 -11.18 -11.13
C VAL A 116 -15.26 -11.61 -9.91
N LYS A 117 -14.80 -10.63 -9.14
CA LYS A 117 -14.11 -10.86 -7.87
C LYS A 117 -15.00 -10.58 -6.69
N MET A 118 -15.12 -11.53 -5.77
CA MET A 118 -15.95 -11.42 -4.57
C MET A 118 -15.19 -11.81 -3.30
N GLY A 119 -15.38 -11.07 -2.21
CA GLY A 119 -14.73 -11.30 -0.93
C GLY A 119 -13.98 -10.08 -0.40
N LYS A 120 -12.93 -10.29 0.40
CA LYS A 120 -12.11 -9.23 1.00
C LYS A 120 -10.83 -9.03 0.22
N PHE A 121 -10.64 -7.84 -0.37
CA PHE A 121 -9.47 -7.49 -1.17
C PHE A 121 -9.22 -5.97 -1.18
N LYS A 122 -8.13 -5.54 -1.81
CA LYS A 122 -7.89 -4.10 -2.02
C LYS A 122 -8.86 -3.55 -3.04
N GLU A 123 -9.48 -2.43 -2.70
CA GLU A 123 -10.25 -1.66 -3.67
C GLU A 123 -9.34 -1.09 -4.78
N PRO A 124 -9.83 -1.05 -6.03
CA PRO A 124 -9.04 -0.60 -7.18
C PRO A 124 -8.97 0.93 -7.26
N PHE A 125 -8.12 1.54 -6.42
CA PHE A 125 -7.94 2.99 -6.36
C PHE A 125 -6.47 3.34 -6.16
N GLY A 126 -5.87 4.11 -7.11
CA GLY A 126 -4.49 4.57 -7.07
C GLY A 126 -3.45 3.51 -7.50
N LEU A 127 -2.58 3.85 -8.45
CA LEU A 127 -1.55 2.98 -9.04
C LEU A 127 -0.55 2.48 -8.00
N GLU A 128 -0.02 3.38 -7.15
CA GLU A 128 0.90 2.99 -6.09
C GLU A 128 0.21 2.08 -5.06
N ARG A 129 -1.08 2.34 -4.78
CA ARG A 129 -1.83 1.55 -3.80
C ARG A 129 -2.11 0.14 -4.27
N ILE A 130 -2.55 -0.06 -5.51
CA ILE A 130 -2.83 -1.40 -6.07
C ILE A 130 -1.55 -2.17 -6.36
N THR A 131 -0.46 -1.49 -6.69
CA THR A 131 0.87 -2.12 -6.81
C THR A 131 1.20 -2.86 -5.51
N SER A 132 1.60 -4.12 -5.66
CA SER A 132 1.99 -4.93 -4.49
C SER A 132 3.15 -4.27 -3.76
N SER A 133 3.11 -4.28 -2.41
CA SER A 133 4.21 -3.72 -1.63
C SER A 133 5.55 -4.46 -1.77
N LYS A 134 5.61 -5.61 -2.46
CA LYS A 134 6.87 -6.23 -2.88
C LYS A 134 7.51 -5.53 -4.07
N ASN A 135 6.70 -4.77 -4.82
CA ASN A 135 7.08 -4.12 -6.07
C ASN A 135 7.21 -2.59 -5.94
N THR A 136 7.00 -2.04 -4.75
CA THR A 136 7.18 -0.59 -4.51
C THR A 136 8.63 -0.19 -4.65
N VAL A 137 8.84 1.03 -5.12
CA VAL A 137 10.17 1.63 -5.34
C VAL A 137 10.76 2.13 -4.04
N PHE A 138 9.93 2.59 -3.12
CA PHE A 138 10.31 3.11 -1.81
C PHE A 138 9.89 2.15 -0.69
N ILE A 139 10.58 2.23 0.45
CA ILE A 139 10.30 1.44 1.66
C ILE A 139 8.84 1.64 2.09
N GLU A 140 8.40 2.89 2.23
CA GLU A 140 7.00 3.21 2.46
C GLU A 140 6.40 3.98 1.28
N ARG A 141 5.07 3.90 1.12
CA ARG A 141 4.34 4.62 0.07
C ARG A 141 4.39 6.12 0.29
N SER A 142 4.02 6.87 -0.75
CA SER A 142 3.82 8.31 -0.68
C SER A 142 2.86 8.72 0.44
N LEU A 143 2.92 9.97 0.88
CA LEU A 143 1.95 10.56 1.82
C LEU A 143 0.54 10.35 1.32
N MET A 144 0.29 10.62 0.03
CA MET A 144 -0.99 10.40 -0.62
C MET A 144 -1.52 8.98 -0.43
N SER A 145 -0.75 7.97 -0.83
CA SER A 145 -1.17 6.57 -0.72
C SER A 145 -1.27 6.08 0.73
N ASN A 146 -0.54 6.68 1.66
CA ASN A 146 -0.65 6.36 3.07
C ASN A 146 -1.91 6.93 3.69
N VAL A 147 -2.28 8.16 3.34
CA VAL A 147 -3.39 8.89 3.96
C VAL A 147 -4.72 8.63 3.26
N PHE A 148 -4.78 8.58 1.92
CA PHE A 148 -6.04 8.45 1.17
C PHE A 148 -6.40 7.01 0.76
N SER A 149 -5.65 6.03 1.25
CA SER A 149 -5.87 4.63 0.89
C SER A 149 -7.22 4.08 1.38
N LEU A 150 -8.01 3.52 0.47
CA LEU A 150 -9.29 2.87 0.77
C LEU A 150 -9.17 1.54 1.53
N GLY A 151 -8.01 0.97 1.62
CA GLY A 151 -7.81 -0.24 2.41
C GLY A 151 -8.11 -1.54 1.69
N ARG A 152 -8.55 -2.52 2.46
CA ARG A 152 -9.09 -3.81 2.03
C ARG A 152 -10.48 -3.95 2.60
N THR A 153 -11.43 -4.20 1.72
CA THR A 153 -12.85 -4.13 2.02
C THR A 153 -13.53 -5.36 1.44
N THR A 154 -14.58 -5.84 2.06
CA THR A 154 -15.42 -6.91 1.52
C THR A 154 -16.33 -6.32 0.47
N GLY A 155 -16.44 -6.98 -0.68
CA GLY A 155 -17.28 -6.50 -1.76
C GLY A 155 -17.27 -7.39 -2.98
N ILE A 156 -17.89 -6.89 -4.05
CA ILE A 156 -17.94 -7.50 -5.38
C ILE A 156 -17.37 -6.49 -6.37
N ASN A 157 -16.45 -6.93 -7.21
CA ASN A 157 -15.80 -6.12 -8.23
C ASN A 157 -15.84 -6.82 -9.59
N PHE A 158 -16.32 -6.13 -10.59
CA PHE A 158 -16.23 -6.51 -11.99
C PHE A 158 -14.98 -5.85 -12.58
N ASN A 159 -14.16 -6.63 -13.27
CA ASN A 159 -12.95 -6.10 -13.91
C ASN A 159 -12.69 -6.71 -15.27
N ARG A 160 -12.06 -5.92 -16.12
CA ARG A 160 -11.52 -6.36 -17.41
C ARG A 160 -10.06 -5.93 -17.51
N ASN A 161 -9.23 -6.87 -17.93
CA ASN A 161 -7.82 -6.61 -18.24
C ASN A 161 -7.62 -6.91 -19.73
N ALA A 162 -7.58 -5.87 -20.55
CA ALA A 162 -7.21 -5.96 -21.96
C ALA A 162 -5.77 -5.51 -22.16
N ASP A 163 -5.22 -5.68 -23.35
CA ASP A 163 -3.84 -5.36 -23.71
C ASP A 163 -3.46 -3.89 -23.51
N TRP A 164 -4.41 -2.97 -23.76
CA TRP A 164 -4.19 -1.53 -23.74
C TRP A 164 -5.06 -0.76 -22.76
N TYR A 165 -6.03 -1.42 -22.10
CA TYR A 165 -6.85 -0.82 -21.05
C TYR A 165 -7.19 -1.81 -19.94
N THR A 166 -7.52 -1.27 -18.78
CA THR A 166 -8.20 -2.02 -17.73
C THR A 166 -9.36 -1.20 -17.19
N TRP A 167 -10.43 -1.85 -16.76
CA TRP A 167 -11.45 -1.19 -15.98
C TRP A 167 -11.87 -2.06 -14.79
N ASN A 168 -12.32 -1.38 -13.73
CA ASN A 168 -12.81 -1.98 -12.51
C ASN A 168 -14.00 -1.17 -12.02
N ILE A 169 -15.08 -1.84 -11.64
CA ILE A 169 -16.26 -1.24 -10.99
C ILE A 169 -16.68 -2.19 -9.89
N GLY A 170 -16.84 -1.71 -8.66
CA GLY A 170 -17.23 -2.58 -7.55
C GLY A 170 -18.06 -1.88 -6.49
N LEU A 171 -18.81 -2.70 -5.76
CA LEU A 171 -19.57 -2.34 -4.57
C LEU A 171 -18.91 -2.97 -3.34
N TYR A 172 -18.80 -2.20 -2.27
CA TYR A 172 -18.07 -2.59 -1.08
C TYR A 172 -18.81 -2.21 0.18
N GLN A 173 -18.72 -3.05 1.20
CA GLN A 173 -19.18 -2.73 2.55
C GLN A 173 -18.14 -1.82 3.22
N VAL A 174 -18.52 -0.62 3.61
CA VAL A 174 -17.64 0.28 4.37
C VAL A 174 -17.41 -0.31 5.76
N SER A 175 -16.17 -0.64 6.09
CA SER A 175 -15.84 -1.33 7.33
C SER A 175 -14.89 -0.51 8.19
N LYS A 176 -15.01 -0.65 9.50
CA LYS A 176 -14.10 -0.07 10.49
C LYS A 176 -12.63 -0.23 10.07
N SER A 177 -11.89 0.84 10.19
CA SER A 177 -10.49 0.92 9.78
C SER A 177 -9.71 1.84 10.74
N PRO A 178 -8.39 1.98 10.58
CA PRO A 178 -7.64 2.97 11.37
C PRO A 178 -8.11 4.42 11.19
N ARG A 179 -8.91 4.72 10.17
CA ARG A 179 -9.46 6.06 9.88
C ARG A 179 -10.95 6.18 10.12
N LEU A 180 -11.65 5.05 10.23
CA LEU A 180 -13.08 5.00 10.40
C LEU A 180 -13.39 4.24 11.69
N ARG A 181 -14.02 4.90 12.65
CA ARG A 181 -14.21 4.39 14.02
C ARG A 181 -15.22 3.26 14.12
N GLN A 182 -16.15 3.19 13.18
CA GLN A 182 -17.18 2.16 13.10
C GLN A 182 -17.41 1.74 11.65
N ASP A 183 -18.26 0.75 11.44
CA ASP A 183 -18.71 0.37 10.11
C ASP A 183 -19.67 1.46 9.59
N GLY A 184 -19.68 1.64 8.26
CA GLY A 184 -20.60 2.54 7.55
C GLY A 184 -21.50 1.74 6.60
N GLY A 185 -22.11 2.44 5.66
CA GLY A 185 -22.97 1.89 4.61
C GLY A 185 -22.21 1.23 3.47
N LEU A 186 -22.58 1.58 2.26
CA LEU A 186 -22.00 1.04 1.04
C LEU A 186 -21.03 2.03 0.37
N ALA A 187 -20.15 1.49 -0.43
CA ALA A 187 -19.26 2.26 -1.28
C ALA A 187 -19.31 1.73 -2.71
N ILE A 188 -19.23 2.65 -3.68
CA ILE A 188 -18.92 2.35 -5.07
C ILE A 188 -17.51 2.85 -5.37
N THR A 189 -16.70 2.01 -6.00
CA THR A 189 -15.35 2.39 -6.45
C THR A 189 -15.15 1.97 -7.88
N GLN A 190 -14.61 2.87 -8.71
CA GLN A 190 -14.33 2.65 -10.12
C GLN A 190 -12.91 3.09 -10.42
N ARG A 191 -12.26 2.37 -11.33
CA ARG A 191 -10.96 2.74 -11.88
C ARG A 191 -10.86 2.32 -13.33
N PHE A 192 -10.44 3.25 -14.18
CA PHE A 192 -10.19 3.02 -15.59
C PHE A 192 -8.74 3.38 -15.91
N THR A 193 -8.05 2.54 -16.69
CA THR A 193 -6.67 2.81 -17.10
C THR A 193 -6.46 2.53 -18.57
N LEU A 194 -5.57 3.31 -19.16
CA LEU A 194 -5.11 3.16 -20.52
C LEU A 194 -3.60 2.93 -20.54
N SER A 195 -3.14 2.09 -21.48
CA SER A 195 -1.72 1.90 -21.81
C SER A 195 -1.54 2.12 -23.31
N PRO A 196 -1.75 3.38 -23.77
CA PRO A 196 -1.92 3.65 -25.22
C PRO A 196 -0.64 3.45 -26.04
N LEU A 197 0.52 3.53 -25.41
CA LEU A 197 1.79 3.48 -26.11
C LEU A 197 2.61 2.28 -25.63
N LYS A 198 2.82 1.31 -26.53
CA LYS A 198 3.88 0.31 -26.42
C LYS A 198 5.10 0.86 -27.18
N ILE A 199 5.91 1.70 -26.52
CA ILE A 199 7.10 2.30 -27.17
C ILE A 199 8.26 1.33 -27.00
N GLY A 200 8.47 0.49 -27.98
CA GLY A 200 9.53 -0.52 -27.94
C GLY A 200 9.39 -1.42 -26.69
N ASN A 201 10.43 -1.44 -25.87
CA ASN A 201 10.43 -2.15 -24.57
C ASN A 201 9.84 -1.36 -23.38
N GLY A 202 9.18 -0.22 -23.65
CA GLY A 202 8.61 0.66 -22.64
C GLY A 202 7.14 0.39 -22.34
N PHE A 203 6.58 1.23 -21.48
CA PHE A 203 5.16 1.26 -21.16
C PHE A 203 4.69 2.71 -20.96
N SER A 204 3.41 2.93 -21.20
CA SER A 204 2.71 4.15 -20.77
C SER A 204 1.50 3.78 -19.93
N HIS A 205 1.08 4.66 -19.07
CA HIS A 205 -0.08 4.47 -18.21
C HIS A 205 -0.76 5.80 -17.95
N LEU A 206 -2.06 5.83 -18.17
CA LEU A 206 -2.98 6.87 -17.74
C LEU A 206 -4.09 6.19 -16.94
N GLY A 207 -4.51 6.78 -15.84
CA GLY A 207 -5.58 6.22 -15.02
C GLY A 207 -6.44 7.29 -14.38
N LEU A 208 -7.72 6.97 -14.22
CA LEU A 208 -8.70 7.74 -13.47
C LEU A 208 -9.41 6.81 -12.49
N ALA A 209 -9.68 7.31 -11.29
CA ALA A 209 -10.38 6.58 -10.25
C ALA A 209 -11.37 7.49 -9.53
N TYR A 210 -12.49 6.91 -9.12
CA TYR A 210 -13.55 7.55 -8.34
C TYR A 210 -14.05 6.60 -7.26
N SER A 211 -14.33 7.12 -6.07
CA SER A 211 -14.99 6.37 -5.00
C SER A 211 -15.94 7.27 -4.23
N LYS A 212 -17.16 6.79 -3.99
CA LYS A 212 -18.12 7.41 -3.06
C LYS A 212 -18.51 6.40 -2.01
N ARG A 213 -18.55 6.83 -0.74
CA ARG A 213 -18.78 5.99 0.44
C ARG A 213 -19.81 6.65 1.34
N GLU A 214 -20.76 5.86 1.80
CA GLU A 214 -21.68 6.23 2.88
C GLU A 214 -20.98 5.89 4.21
N LEU A 215 -20.88 6.84 5.11
CA LEU A 215 -20.19 6.67 6.39
C LEU A 215 -21.17 6.53 7.56
N ASP A 216 -22.45 6.87 7.36
CA ASP A 216 -23.55 6.68 8.32
C ASP A 216 -23.22 7.23 9.72
N GLY A 217 -22.63 8.43 9.79
CA GLY A 217 -22.21 9.06 11.03
C GLY A 217 -20.92 8.51 11.63
N ALA A 218 -20.22 7.62 10.92
CA ALA A 218 -18.96 7.09 11.43
C ALA A 218 -17.90 8.18 11.60
N GLY A 219 -17.25 8.19 12.76
CA GLY A 219 -16.15 9.11 13.02
C GLY A 219 -14.97 8.86 12.08
N TYR A 220 -14.63 9.86 11.27
CA TYR A 220 -13.52 9.83 10.31
C TYR A 220 -12.34 10.68 10.80
N GLU A 221 -11.12 10.17 10.61
CA GLU A 221 -9.88 10.88 10.95
C GLU A 221 -8.78 10.57 9.95
N LEU A 222 -7.89 11.53 9.70
CA LEU A 222 -6.68 11.34 8.91
C LEU A 222 -5.46 11.20 9.83
N LYS A 223 -4.59 10.25 9.49
CA LYS A 223 -3.33 10.01 10.20
C LYS A 223 -2.19 9.78 9.24
N SER A 224 -1.03 10.36 9.55
CA SER A 224 0.22 10.10 8.83
C SER A 224 1.44 10.15 9.73
N ASN A 225 2.31 9.17 9.54
CA ASN A 225 3.65 9.12 10.14
C ASN A 225 4.74 9.66 9.20
N GLY A 226 4.38 10.47 8.21
CA GLY A 226 5.31 11.13 7.30
C GLY A 226 6.08 10.21 6.35
N GLY A 227 5.82 8.89 6.36
CA GLY A 227 6.54 7.92 5.52
C GLY A 227 7.60 7.11 6.26
N VAL A 228 7.70 7.22 7.59
CA VAL A 228 8.50 6.36 8.46
C VAL A 228 7.55 5.55 9.35
N PHE A 229 7.50 4.23 9.17
CA PHE A 229 6.50 3.40 9.84
C PHE A 229 6.61 3.40 11.36
N SER A 230 7.82 3.43 11.88
CA SER A 230 8.13 3.48 13.32
C SER A 230 8.08 4.89 13.92
N GLY A 231 7.88 5.92 13.06
CA GLY A 231 7.79 7.32 13.47
C GLY A 231 6.44 7.67 14.11
N PHE A 232 6.41 8.84 14.74
CA PHE A 232 5.20 9.41 15.33
C PHE A 232 4.17 9.81 14.25
N ASN A 233 2.88 9.78 14.57
CA ASN A 233 1.83 10.30 13.69
C ASN A 233 1.71 11.81 13.85
N MET A 234 2.35 12.56 12.98
CA MET A 234 2.36 14.01 13.00
C MET A 234 1.13 14.66 12.35
N LEU A 235 0.50 13.98 11.40
CA LEU A 235 -0.85 14.32 10.96
C LEU A 235 -1.82 13.45 11.75
N ASN A 236 -2.69 14.07 12.52
CA ASN A 236 -3.72 13.42 13.31
C ASN A 236 -4.88 14.39 13.45
N THR A 237 -5.82 14.37 12.48
CA THR A 237 -6.97 15.28 12.51
C THR A 237 -7.92 14.94 13.64
N PRO A 238 -8.73 15.88 14.12
CA PRO A 238 -9.88 15.59 14.95
C PRO A 238 -10.80 14.57 14.29
N ILE A 239 -11.57 13.86 15.12
CA ILE A 239 -12.57 12.91 14.63
C ILE A 239 -13.78 13.70 14.19
N LEU A 240 -14.13 13.56 12.91
CA LEU A 240 -15.34 14.15 12.33
C LEU A 240 -16.40 13.06 12.17
N GLU A 241 -17.56 13.22 12.82
CA GLU A 241 -18.75 12.43 12.52
C GLU A 241 -19.21 12.77 11.10
N SER A 242 -19.15 11.79 10.21
CA SER A 242 -19.22 12.01 8.77
C SER A 242 -20.34 11.22 8.14
N ASP A 243 -21.03 11.86 7.20
CA ASP A 243 -22.10 11.26 6.38
C ASP A 243 -21.51 10.54 5.17
N SER A 244 -20.59 11.19 4.46
CA SER A 244 -20.00 10.61 3.26
C SER A 244 -18.54 10.99 3.04
N LEU A 245 -17.87 10.15 2.23
CA LEU A 245 -16.50 10.37 1.75
C LEU A 245 -16.48 10.18 0.24
N THR A 246 -16.06 11.21 -0.48
CA THR A 246 -15.86 11.16 -1.94
C THR A 246 -14.38 11.35 -2.26
N GLN A 247 -13.87 10.53 -3.19
CA GLN A 247 -12.47 10.59 -3.63
C GLN A 247 -12.37 10.53 -5.15
N TRP A 248 -11.45 11.32 -5.71
CA TRP A 248 -11.02 11.29 -7.11
C TRP A 248 -9.52 11.06 -7.20
N GLY A 249 -9.10 10.34 -8.21
CA GLY A 249 -7.70 10.07 -8.46
C GLY A 249 -7.36 10.12 -9.94
N SER A 250 -6.19 10.66 -10.26
CA SER A 250 -5.58 10.57 -11.58
C SER A 250 -4.18 9.97 -11.47
N GLU A 251 -3.78 9.19 -12.47
CA GLU A 251 -2.57 8.39 -12.48
C GLU A 251 -1.86 8.57 -13.81
N VAL A 252 -0.55 8.79 -13.77
CA VAL A 252 0.30 8.83 -14.95
C VAL A 252 1.58 8.05 -14.65
N ALA A 253 2.00 7.18 -15.56
CA ALA A 253 3.32 6.60 -15.51
C ALA A 253 3.86 6.32 -16.90
N PHE A 254 5.16 6.43 -17.01
CA PHE A 254 5.90 6.16 -18.24
C PHE A 254 7.20 5.46 -17.90
N GLY A 255 7.61 4.52 -18.73
CA GLY A 255 8.91 3.88 -18.62
C GLY A 255 9.46 3.50 -19.98
N LYS A 256 10.74 3.77 -20.15
CA LYS A 256 11.52 3.39 -21.34
C LYS A 256 12.93 3.02 -20.91
N ASP A 257 13.38 1.86 -21.35
CA ASP A 257 14.71 1.34 -21.04
C ASP A 257 14.96 1.36 -19.50
N LYS A 258 15.97 2.08 -19.04
CA LYS A 258 16.38 2.18 -17.63
C LYS A 258 15.57 3.17 -16.82
N TRP A 259 14.78 4.04 -17.48
CA TRP A 259 14.03 5.12 -16.80
C TRP A 259 12.59 4.78 -16.58
N SER A 260 12.05 5.21 -15.46
CA SER A 260 10.61 5.30 -15.26
C SER A 260 10.23 6.52 -14.41
N ILE A 261 9.06 7.07 -14.72
CA ILE A 261 8.43 8.14 -13.97
C ILE A 261 7.01 7.72 -13.62
N GLN A 262 6.54 8.12 -12.46
CA GLN A 262 5.17 7.91 -12.00
C GLN A 262 4.71 9.14 -11.22
N ALA A 263 3.50 9.58 -11.47
CA ALA A 263 2.83 10.63 -10.71
C ALA A 263 1.37 10.24 -10.48
N GLU A 264 0.85 10.62 -9.34
CA GLU A 264 -0.57 10.51 -9.02
C GLU A 264 -1.03 11.76 -8.27
N TYR A 265 -2.29 12.11 -8.50
CA TYR A 265 -3.01 13.15 -7.77
C TYR A 265 -4.30 12.56 -7.23
N GLN A 266 -4.65 12.89 -5.99
CA GLN A 266 -5.93 12.51 -5.39
C GLN A 266 -6.52 13.71 -4.64
N ALA A 267 -7.83 13.89 -4.77
CA ALA A 267 -8.64 14.78 -3.97
C ALA A 267 -9.64 13.97 -3.15
N GLN A 268 -9.91 14.44 -1.94
CA GLN A 268 -10.81 13.81 -1.01
C GLN A 268 -11.68 14.86 -0.36
N GLU A 269 -12.99 14.61 -0.34
CA GLU A 269 -14.00 15.43 0.33
C GLU A 269 -14.70 14.56 1.37
N VAL A 270 -14.73 15.02 2.61
CA VAL A 270 -15.46 14.40 3.74
C VAL A 270 -16.60 15.34 4.10
N THR A 271 -17.82 14.86 4.00
CA THR A 271 -19.02 15.60 4.38
C THR A 271 -19.42 15.20 5.80
N GLY A 272 -19.49 16.16 6.72
CA GLY A 272 -20.00 15.95 8.07
C GLY A 272 -21.51 15.72 8.11
N ILE A 273 -22.02 15.25 9.25
CA ILE A 273 -23.45 15.06 9.47
C ILE A 273 -24.19 16.38 9.27
N GLU A 274 -25.38 16.32 8.64
CA GLU A 274 -26.25 17.48 8.37
C GLU A 274 -25.57 18.58 7.51
N ASN A 275 -24.56 18.23 6.71
CA ASN A 275 -23.74 19.18 5.94
C ASN A 275 -23.11 20.27 6.81
N SER A 276 -22.96 20.04 8.09
CA SER A 276 -22.43 21.00 9.07
C SER A 276 -21.00 21.40 8.75
N LEU A 277 -20.26 20.52 8.07
CA LEU A 277 -18.84 20.71 7.78
C LEU A 277 -18.39 19.86 6.59
N ASN A 278 -17.70 20.49 5.66
CA ASN A 278 -16.99 19.81 4.58
C ASN A 278 -15.49 20.03 4.73
N ILE A 279 -14.76 18.91 4.74
CA ILE A 279 -13.30 18.92 4.80
C ILE A 279 -12.74 18.43 3.47
N GLU A 280 -11.91 19.24 2.84
CA GLU A 280 -11.27 18.96 1.56
C GLU A 280 -9.76 18.81 1.74
N TYR A 281 -9.21 17.71 1.23
CA TYR A 281 -7.78 17.49 1.16
C TYR A 281 -7.37 17.16 -0.26
N LYS A 282 -6.21 17.68 -0.67
CA LYS A 282 -5.53 17.34 -1.92
C LYS A 282 -4.18 16.73 -1.62
N SER A 283 -3.78 15.78 -2.43
CA SER A 283 -2.47 15.17 -2.29
C SER A 283 -1.96 14.70 -3.63
N TYR A 284 -0.65 14.81 -3.82
CA TYR A 284 0.02 14.33 -5.02
C TYR A 284 1.42 13.83 -4.70
N TYR A 285 1.94 13.03 -5.58
CA TYR A 285 3.36 12.73 -5.61
C TYR A 285 3.84 12.57 -7.04
N THR A 286 5.14 12.75 -7.20
CA THR A 286 5.88 12.31 -8.37
C THR A 286 7.13 11.57 -7.93
N HIS A 287 7.49 10.51 -8.66
CA HIS A 287 8.80 9.88 -8.49
C HIS A 287 9.41 9.50 -9.83
N VAL A 288 10.72 9.46 -9.83
CA VAL A 288 11.55 8.97 -10.92
C VAL A 288 12.39 7.81 -10.41
N SER A 289 12.64 6.83 -11.25
CA SER A 289 13.64 5.78 -11.00
C SER A 289 14.53 5.56 -12.22
N TYR A 290 15.77 5.19 -11.95
CA TYR A 290 16.79 4.90 -12.94
C TYR A 290 17.59 3.66 -12.56
N PHE A 291 17.66 2.67 -13.45
CA PHE A 291 18.52 1.52 -13.25
C PHE A 291 19.96 1.84 -13.72
N ILE A 292 20.93 1.73 -12.80
CA ILE A 292 22.36 1.78 -13.17
C ILE A 292 22.72 0.54 -14.00
N SER A 293 22.20 -0.62 -13.58
CA SER A 293 22.29 -1.88 -14.34
C SER A 293 21.45 -1.85 -15.63
N ASN A 294 21.55 -2.88 -16.45
CA ASN A 294 20.79 -2.95 -17.70
C ASN A 294 19.40 -3.56 -17.50
N ASP A 295 18.66 -3.06 -16.51
CA ASP A 295 17.36 -3.52 -16.09
C ASP A 295 16.30 -2.43 -16.27
N LYS A 296 15.02 -2.78 -16.07
CA LYS A 296 13.88 -1.87 -16.23
C LYS A 296 12.72 -2.20 -15.32
N ARG A 297 11.90 -1.20 -15.06
CA ARG A 297 10.59 -1.41 -14.40
C ARG A 297 9.67 -2.20 -15.31
N ARG A 298 8.91 -3.12 -14.71
CA ARG A 298 7.95 -3.96 -15.43
C ARG A 298 6.54 -3.57 -15.05
N TYR A 299 5.70 -3.46 -16.07
CA TYR A 299 4.29 -3.05 -15.93
C TYR A 299 3.39 -4.09 -16.62
N LYS A 300 2.25 -4.41 -15.98
CA LYS A 300 1.25 -5.33 -16.51
C LYS A 300 -0.12 -5.06 -15.88
N ASN A 301 -1.18 -5.04 -16.70
CA ASN A 301 -2.57 -4.95 -16.24
C ASN A 301 -2.80 -3.79 -15.25
N GLY A 302 -2.44 -2.57 -15.65
CA GLY A 302 -2.68 -1.37 -14.85
C GLY A 302 -1.84 -1.23 -13.57
N ARG A 303 -0.72 -1.98 -13.40
CA ARG A 303 0.12 -1.95 -12.20
C ARG A 303 1.56 -2.37 -12.45
N PHE A 304 2.45 -1.98 -11.54
CA PHE A 304 3.83 -2.45 -11.55
C PHE A 304 3.95 -3.87 -10.99
N VAL A 305 4.83 -4.66 -11.61
CA VAL A 305 5.15 -6.03 -11.23
C VAL A 305 6.63 -6.18 -10.86
N SER A 306 7.03 -7.37 -10.38
CA SER A 306 8.38 -7.61 -9.86
C SER A 306 9.46 -7.35 -10.91
N VAL A 307 10.51 -6.66 -10.52
CA VAL A 307 11.76 -6.56 -11.26
C VAL A 307 12.38 -7.96 -11.34
N ARG A 308 12.97 -8.28 -12.48
CA ARG A 308 13.73 -9.51 -12.69
C ARG A 308 15.10 -9.07 -13.19
N PRO A 309 16.13 -9.14 -12.33
CA PRO A 309 17.49 -8.79 -12.75
C PRO A 309 17.91 -9.59 -13.99
N SER A 310 18.54 -8.89 -14.94
CA SER A 310 19.04 -9.48 -16.17
C SER A 310 20.41 -10.16 -15.99
N SER A 311 21.11 -9.83 -14.91
CA SER A 311 22.43 -10.35 -14.57
C SER A 311 22.40 -11.10 -13.25
N SER A 312 23.29 -12.06 -13.09
CA SER A 312 23.55 -12.77 -11.81
C SER A 312 24.11 -11.84 -10.72
N SER A 313 24.73 -10.72 -11.10
CA SER A 313 25.18 -9.68 -10.16
C SER A 313 24.03 -8.83 -9.60
N GLY A 314 22.78 -9.09 -10.04
CA GLY A 314 21.61 -8.35 -9.58
C GLY A 314 21.36 -7.06 -10.36
N ALA A 315 20.41 -6.24 -9.85
CA ALA A 315 20.03 -4.97 -10.44
C ALA A 315 20.09 -3.83 -9.40
N LEU A 316 20.60 -2.68 -9.81
CA LEU A 316 20.75 -1.49 -8.97
C LEU A 316 19.88 -0.35 -9.52
N GLU A 317 18.96 0.16 -8.69
CA GLU A 317 18.00 1.23 -9.03
C GLU A 317 18.17 2.42 -8.09
N LEU A 318 18.31 3.61 -8.65
CA LEU A 318 18.25 4.89 -7.95
C LEU A 318 16.87 5.49 -8.07
N THR A 319 16.39 6.16 -7.02
CA THR A 319 15.01 6.66 -6.97
C THR A 319 14.94 8.00 -6.25
N ALA A 320 14.05 8.88 -6.71
CA ALA A 320 13.73 10.13 -6.02
C ALA A 320 12.22 10.37 -6.07
N ARG A 321 11.63 10.85 -4.97
CA ARG A 321 10.21 11.17 -4.83
C ARG A 321 10.00 12.49 -4.12
N TYR A 322 9.00 13.23 -4.58
CA TYR A 322 8.37 14.32 -3.86
C TYR A 322 6.89 14.00 -3.66
N SER A 323 6.40 14.16 -2.43
CA SER A 323 5.01 13.88 -2.07
C SER A 323 4.47 14.95 -1.13
N VAL A 324 3.20 15.36 -1.35
CA VAL A 324 2.56 16.46 -0.63
C VAL A 324 1.14 16.07 -0.26
N ILE A 325 0.70 16.55 0.90
CA ILE A 325 -0.68 16.63 1.35
C ILE A 325 -0.98 18.06 1.72
N GLU A 326 -2.14 18.58 1.30
CA GLU A 326 -2.61 19.95 1.55
C GLU A 326 -4.04 19.91 2.06
N ASN A 327 -4.30 20.64 3.14
CA ASN A 327 -5.66 20.96 3.58
C ASN A 327 -6.20 22.08 2.69
N GLN A 328 -7.41 21.92 2.15
CA GLN A 328 -8.09 22.90 1.31
C GLN A 328 -9.34 23.47 1.99
N SER A 329 -9.62 23.04 3.21
CA SER A 329 -10.79 23.46 3.98
C SER A 329 -10.57 24.84 4.54
N ASN A 330 -11.61 25.65 4.54
CA ASN A 330 -11.61 26.94 5.25
C ASN A 330 -11.67 26.78 6.78
N TRP A 331 -11.64 25.55 7.27
CA TRP A 331 -11.79 25.22 8.67
C TRP A 331 -10.44 24.90 9.28
N GLN A 332 -9.99 25.74 10.18
CA GLN A 332 -8.69 25.65 10.87
C GLN A 332 -8.82 24.82 12.16
N PHE A 333 -9.19 23.54 12.06
CA PHE A 333 -9.11 22.65 13.23
C PHE A 333 -7.71 22.12 13.49
N ASP A 334 -6.91 22.00 12.45
CA ASP A 334 -5.52 21.61 12.57
C ASP A 334 -4.62 22.75 12.11
N GLU A 335 -3.64 23.00 12.90
CA GLU A 335 -2.54 23.93 12.60
C GLU A 335 -1.73 23.49 11.36
N LEU A 336 -2.07 22.36 10.73
CA LEU A 336 -1.33 21.77 9.61
C LEU A 336 -2.00 22.07 8.26
N ASP A 337 -1.46 23.03 7.52
CA ASP A 337 -1.92 23.35 6.16
C ASP A 337 -1.31 22.41 5.12
N LYS A 338 -0.04 22.05 5.31
CA LYS A 338 0.71 21.28 4.33
C LYS A 338 1.75 20.37 4.96
N LEU A 339 1.80 19.12 4.50
CA LEU A 339 2.85 18.18 4.81
C LEU A 339 3.54 17.75 3.51
N SER A 340 4.86 17.89 3.44
CA SER A 340 5.65 17.47 2.26
C SER A 340 6.81 16.56 2.64
N ASN A 341 7.08 15.59 1.79
CA ASN A 341 8.12 14.59 1.96
C ASN A 341 8.98 14.50 0.70
N LYS A 342 10.30 14.66 0.85
CA LYS A 342 11.29 14.33 -0.17
C LYS A 342 11.97 13.04 0.21
N THR A 343 12.09 12.11 -0.72
CA THR A 343 12.74 10.82 -0.49
C THR A 343 13.70 10.52 -1.61
N ILE A 344 14.94 10.17 -1.27
CA ILE A 344 15.92 9.58 -2.19
C ILE A 344 16.14 8.15 -1.76
N GLY A 345 16.25 7.23 -2.72
CA GLY A 345 16.42 5.81 -2.40
C GLY A 345 17.36 5.08 -3.34
N ILE A 346 17.91 4.00 -2.81
CA ILE A 346 18.72 3.02 -3.55
C ILE A 346 18.08 1.67 -3.31
N ASN A 347 17.82 0.93 -4.39
CA ASN A 347 17.30 -0.43 -4.35
C ASN A 347 18.31 -1.37 -5.02
N TYR A 348 18.71 -2.40 -4.30
CA TYR A 348 19.50 -3.49 -4.84
C TYR A 348 18.67 -4.77 -4.88
N TYR A 349 18.39 -5.26 -6.06
CA TYR A 349 17.71 -6.52 -6.32
C TYR A 349 18.77 -7.58 -6.56
N LEU A 350 19.10 -8.38 -5.53
CA LEU A 350 20.05 -9.47 -5.70
C LEU A 350 19.53 -10.50 -6.71
N ASN A 351 18.24 -10.84 -6.58
CA ASN A 351 17.50 -11.69 -7.52
C ASN A 351 16.00 -11.30 -7.48
N ARG A 352 15.11 -12.14 -7.98
CA ARG A 352 13.65 -11.95 -7.96
C ARG A 352 13.09 -11.86 -6.53
N ASP A 353 13.72 -12.55 -5.60
CA ASP A 353 13.15 -12.83 -4.27
C ASP A 353 13.83 -12.05 -3.14
N PHE A 354 15.05 -11.58 -3.36
CA PHE A 354 15.81 -10.82 -2.36
C PHE A 354 16.07 -9.39 -2.81
N LYS A 355 15.69 -8.42 -1.97
CA LYS A 355 15.86 -6.99 -2.24
C LYS A 355 16.33 -6.25 -0.99
N LEU A 356 17.36 -5.43 -1.14
CA LEU A 356 17.79 -4.44 -0.15
C LEU A 356 17.31 -3.05 -0.59
N MET A 357 16.87 -2.24 0.36
CA MET A 357 16.41 -0.87 0.10
C MET A 357 16.97 0.07 1.14
N LEU A 358 17.46 1.21 0.69
CA LEU A 358 17.89 2.33 1.53
C LEU A 358 17.12 3.57 1.10
N ASN A 359 16.50 4.29 2.05
CA ASN A 359 15.84 5.56 1.81
C ASN A 359 16.34 6.63 2.77
N ILE A 360 16.57 7.83 2.24
CA ILE A 360 16.79 9.05 3.01
C ILE A 360 15.56 9.93 2.79
N LEU A 361 14.94 10.39 3.86
CA LEU A 361 13.73 11.18 3.85
C LEU A 361 13.96 12.53 4.54
N GLU A 362 13.41 13.58 3.94
CA GLU A 362 13.19 14.87 4.56
C GLU A 362 11.69 15.14 4.60
N LEU A 363 11.15 15.41 5.78
CA LEU A 363 9.77 15.77 5.99
C LEU A 363 9.68 17.23 6.43
N LYS A 364 8.76 17.98 5.87
CA LYS A 364 8.46 19.37 6.25
C LYS A 364 6.97 19.54 6.44
N SER A 365 6.62 20.21 7.52
CA SER A 365 5.28 20.65 7.86
C SER A 365 5.25 22.16 7.78
N SER A 366 4.26 22.74 7.10
CA SER A 366 3.90 24.15 7.28
C SER A 366 2.61 24.19 8.09
N LEU A 367 2.65 24.96 9.15
CA LEU A 367 1.49 25.29 9.99
C LEU A 367 0.75 26.46 9.35
N SER A 368 -0.50 26.70 9.78
CA SER A 368 -1.30 27.85 9.41
C SER A 368 -0.52 29.18 9.60
N GLU A 369 -0.82 30.19 8.80
CA GLU A 369 -0.14 31.52 8.81
C GLU A 369 -0.02 32.15 10.20
N ALA A 370 -0.81 31.72 11.18
CA ALA A 370 -0.74 32.17 12.56
C ALA A 370 0.48 31.67 13.35
N ILE A 371 1.15 30.60 12.87
CA ILE A 371 2.32 29.98 13.53
C ILE A 371 3.45 29.91 12.49
N SER A 372 4.42 30.79 12.60
CA SER A 372 5.48 30.98 11.58
C SER A 372 6.55 29.86 11.52
N ASP A 373 6.44 28.81 12.31
CA ASP A 373 7.49 27.79 12.43
C ASP A 373 7.31 26.63 11.46
N GLN A 374 8.21 26.52 10.49
CA GLN A 374 8.38 25.31 9.69
C GLN A 374 9.04 24.22 10.55
N LEU A 375 8.27 23.20 10.89
CA LEU A 375 8.82 22.02 11.55
C LEU A 375 9.38 21.05 10.49
N SER A 376 10.51 20.43 10.78
CA SER A 376 11.16 19.47 9.89
C SER A 376 11.65 18.23 10.64
N GLY A 377 11.82 17.13 9.89
CA GLY A 377 12.41 15.89 10.40
C GLY A 377 13.14 15.16 9.29
N GLN A 378 14.16 14.40 9.65
CA GLN A 378 14.94 13.57 8.75
C GLN A 378 14.88 12.11 9.18
N ALA A 379 14.97 11.22 8.20
CA ALA A 379 15.04 9.79 8.48
C ALA A 379 15.91 9.06 7.47
N LEU A 380 16.59 8.04 7.98
CA LEU A 380 17.30 7.03 7.21
C LEU A 380 16.64 5.69 7.48
N SER A 381 16.11 5.06 6.44
CA SER A 381 15.40 3.78 6.55
C SER A 381 16.11 2.72 5.71
N LEU A 382 16.35 1.56 6.30
CA LEU A 382 16.87 0.36 5.64
C LEU A 382 15.82 -0.74 5.67
N ARG A 383 15.65 -1.46 4.56
CA ARG A 383 14.80 -2.66 4.48
C ARG A 383 15.52 -3.82 3.85
N ILE A 384 15.40 -4.98 4.50
CA ILE A 384 15.66 -6.28 3.91
C ILE A 384 14.31 -6.91 3.55
N GLN A 385 14.11 -7.25 2.28
CA GLN A 385 12.90 -7.92 1.80
C GLN A 385 13.26 -9.28 1.22
N VAL A 386 12.57 -10.32 1.70
CA VAL A 386 12.63 -11.68 1.17
C VAL A 386 11.24 -12.09 0.71
N ASN A 387 11.11 -12.57 -0.52
CA ASN A 387 9.90 -13.20 -1.05
C ASN A 387 10.17 -14.71 -1.15
N LEU A 388 9.16 -15.51 -0.85
CA LEU A 388 9.20 -16.97 -0.86
C LEU A 388 8.13 -17.50 -1.81
#